data_017189a3b7450b305b2e5f1cd2fd495b
#
_entry.id   017189a3b7450b305b2e5f1cd2fd495b
#
_cell.length_a   1.000
_cell.length_b   1.000
_cell.length_c   1.000
_cell.angle_alpha   90.00
_cell.angle_beta   90.00
_cell.angle_gamma   90.00
#
_symmetry.space_group_name_H-M   'P 1'
#
loop_
_entity.id
_entity.type
_entity.pdbx_description
1 polymer ?
#
loop_
_entity_poly.entity_id
_entity_poly.type
_entity_poly.pdbx_seq_one_letter_code
_entity_poly.pdbx_strand_id
1 'polypeptide(L)'
;MVSQLIINLKHKDKKMSYFLNSTPPSIAECINRLSPRSFNIEDVSDSENVNDVLTKLDVGDYSTESLNHVCNGFKLIKDDRGEPLTIVSSTYDLLQPTEAFAFLDALKEELGFEYDTAGFTHQGRQLYISGKMDMTIEVPSKGDRKKGDILEIRVTARTSFDGSLATVIQIEILRVWCDNGMASWDKGNRIAKVKHTRNQRAIMATALEQATGVRQIIHNLSADVTDLSLREVTPSEFDLINEIVFKGESKQVETAREATKAQFSNERLGAFGETAWDVFNAFTAYQTHDRITRETKQTSREENRFRSLADSAFPTKVRNAITEVLAI
;
A
#
# COMPACT_ATOMS: atom_id res chain seq x y z
N MET A 1 -18.61 26.84 5.46
CA MET A 1 -17.50 25.84 5.57
C MET A 1 -17.94 24.45 5.14
N VAL A 2 -19.05 23.94 5.65
CA VAL A 2 -19.55 22.58 5.43
C VAL A 2 -20.03 22.31 4.00
N SER A 3 -20.65 23.28 3.32
CA SER A 3 -21.29 23.07 2.00
C SER A 3 -20.31 22.71 0.89
N GLN A 4 -19.08 23.14 0.96
CA GLN A 4 -18.05 22.87 -0.07
C GLN A 4 -17.21 21.63 0.20
N LEU A 5 -17.08 21.21 1.46
CA LEU A 5 -16.52 19.90 1.78
C LEU A 5 -17.39 18.78 1.18
N ILE A 6 -18.71 18.97 1.19
CA ILE A 6 -19.69 18.08 0.55
C ILE A 6 -19.48 17.99 -0.97
N ILE A 7 -19.00 19.04 -1.62
CA ILE A 7 -18.79 19.12 -3.06
C ILE A 7 -17.65 18.22 -3.54
N ASN A 8 -16.51 18.23 -2.85
CA ASN A 8 -15.35 17.43 -3.24
C ASN A 8 -15.56 15.90 -3.08
N LEU A 9 -16.52 15.50 -2.26
CA LEU A 9 -16.88 14.09 -2.08
C LEU A 9 -17.75 13.51 -3.20
N LYS A 10 -18.29 14.34 -4.10
CA LYS A 10 -19.38 13.99 -5.01
C LYS A 10 -19.10 13.95 -6.50
N HIS A 11 -17.88 13.91 -6.92
CA HIS A 11 -17.62 13.48 -8.30
C HIS A 11 -18.10 12.05 -8.61
N LYS A 12 -18.64 11.33 -7.61
CA LYS A 12 -19.22 9.98 -7.78
C LYS A 12 -20.76 9.91 -7.80
N ASP A 13 -21.48 11.00 -7.44
CA ASP A 13 -22.95 10.95 -7.39
C ASP A 13 -23.61 12.18 -8.00
N LYS A 14 -24.33 11.97 -9.11
CA LYS A 14 -25.03 13.01 -9.89
C LYS A 14 -26.11 13.80 -9.12
N LYS A 15 -26.48 13.44 -7.90
CA LYS A 15 -27.56 14.08 -7.11
C LYS A 15 -27.17 15.34 -6.35
N MET A 16 -25.89 15.72 -6.31
CA MET A 16 -25.41 16.87 -5.52
C MET A 16 -24.87 18.07 -6.30
N SER A 17 -25.01 18.09 -7.61
CA SER A 17 -24.61 19.25 -8.44
C SER A 17 -25.35 20.56 -8.11
N TYR A 18 -26.49 20.49 -7.44
CA TYR A 18 -27.31 21.67 -7.11
C TYR A 18 -26.76 22.55 -5.97
N PHE A 19 -25.89 22.01 -5.11
CA PHE A 19 -25.30 22.79 -4.02
C PHE A 19 -24.04 23.59 -4.42
N LEU A 20 -23.51 23.34 -5.61
CA LEU A 20 -22.25 23.89 -6.09
C LEU A 20 -22.29 25.39 -6.43
N ASN A 21 -23.44 25.89 -6.85
CA ASN A 21 -23.56 27.23 -7.43
C ASN A 21 -23.83 28.35 -6.41
N SER A 22 -24.04 28.02 -5.12
CA SER A 22 -24.42 29.00 -4.10
C SER A 22 -23.36 29.22 -2.99
N THR A 23 -22.14 28.75 -3.17
CA THR A 23 -21.13 28.74 -2.12
C THR A 23 -20.25 29.99 -2.14
N PRO A 24 -20.10 30.71 -1.02
CA PRO A 24 -19.28 31.93 -0.98
C PRO A 24 -17.80 31.67 -1.31
N PRO A 25 -17.10 32.59 -1.98
CA PRO A 25 -15.66 32.45 -2.33
C PRO A 25 -14.74 32.14 -1.15
N SER A 26 -15.08 32.64 0.03
CA SER A 26 -14.32 32.39 1.27
C SER A 26 -14.27 30.92 1.72
N ILE A 27 -15.15 30.07 1.18
CA ILE A 27 -15.18 28.64 1.47
C ILE A 27 -14.24 27.88 0.53
N ALA A 28 -14.01 28.37 -0.70
CA ALA A 28 -13.00 27.81 -1.60
C ALA A 28 -11.57 27.95 -1.01
N GLU A 29 -11.31 29.03 -0.27
CA GLU A 29 -10.04 29.22 0.44
C GLU A 29 -9.89 28.29 1.64
N CYS A 30 -10.98 27.94 2.32
CA CYS A 30 -10.95 26.98 3.42
C CYS A 30 -10.64 25.57 2.96
N ILE A 31 -11.06 25.18 1.75
CA ILE A 31 -10.80 23.82 1.19
C ILE A 31 -9.33 23.67 0.83
N ASN A 32 -8.68 24.72 0.35
CA ASN A 32 -7.23 24.69 0.06
C ASN A 32 -6.37 24.58 1.33
N ARG A 33 -6.96 24.74 2.52
CA ARG A 33 -6.33 24.53 3.82
C ARG A 33 -6.59 23.12 4.40
N LEU A 34 -7.32 22.27 3.70
CA LEU A 34 -7.60 20.89 4.09
C LEU A 34 -6.44 19.97 3.73
N SER A 35 -5.28 20.21 4.27
CA SER A 35 -4.19 19.24 4.21
C SER A 35 -3.30 19.42 5.42
N PRO A 36 -3.72 18.94 6.57
CA PRO A 36 -2.96 19.13 7.79
C PRO A 36 -1.66 18.33 7.81
N ARG A 37 -1.58 17.22 7.08
CA ARG A 37 -0.40 16.34 7.09
C ARG A 37 0.06 16.03 5.67
N SER A 38 1.32 16.36 5.38
CA SER A 38 1.97 15.94 4.14
C SER A 38 2.32 14.45 4.19
N PHE A 39 2.57 13.88 3.02
CA PHE A 39 3.21 12.58 2.92
C PHE A 39 4.55 12.59 3.65
N ASN A 40 4.79 11.58 4.47
CA ASN A 40 6.07 11.34 5.14
C ASN A 40 6.33 9.84 5.28
N ILE A 41 7.59 9.52 5.47
CA ILE A 41 8.09 8.21 5.86
C ILE A 41 9.04 8.47 7.03
N GLU A 42 8.66 8.03 8.21
CA GLU A 42 9.44 8.17 9.44
C GLU A 42 10.08 6.85 9.82
N ASP A 43 11.33 6.91 10.26
CA ASP A 43 12.00 5.79 10.92
C ASP A 43 11.47 5.67 12.34
N VAL A 44 10.91 4.52 12.66
CA VAL A 44 10.33 4.20 13.96
C VAL A 44 10.94 2.94 14.59
N SER A 45 12.13 2.55 14.13
CA SER A 45 12.81 1.31 14.50
C SER A 45 13.15 1.17 16.00
N ASP A 46 13.24 2.29 16.73
CA ASP A 46 13.45 2.31 18.18
C ASP A 46 12.12 2.35 18.99
N SER A 47 10.96 2.11 18.36
CA SER A 47 9.68 2.05 19.04
C SER A 47 9.42 0.66 19.62
N GLU A 48 9.02 0.62 20.90
CA GLU A 48 8.70 -0.65 21.57
C GLU A 48 7.27 -1.11 21.28
N ASN A 49 6.35 -0.16 21.12
CA ASN A 49 4.92 -0.40 20.92
C ASN A 49 4.29 0.64 19.97
N VAL A 50 3.02 0.43 19.63
CA VAL A 50 2.24 1.30 18.76
C VAL A 50 2.15 2.73 19.28
N ASN A 51 2.03 2.94 20.59
CA ASN A 51 1.93 4.29 21.15
C ASN A 51 3.22 5.08 20.93
N ASP A 52 4.38 4.44 21.01
CA ASP A 52 5.67 5.07 20.71
C ASP A 52 5.73 5.48 19.24
N VAL A 53 5.29 4.59 18.33
CA VAL A 53 5.20 4.89 16.89
C VAL A 53 4.30 6.10 16.64
N LEU A 54 3.09 6.13 17.23
CA LEU A 54 2.16 7.24 17.06
C LEU A 54 2.67 8.54 17.67
N THR A 55 3.41 8.46 18.78
CA THR A 55 4.06 9.62 19.41
C THR A 55 5.13 10.22 18.50
N LYS A 56 5.95 9.40 17.84
CA LYS A 56 6.94 9.89 16.86
C LYS A 56 6.30 10.54 15.65
N LEU A 57 5.16 10.04 15.21
CA LEU A 57 4.39 10.63 14.12
C LEU A 57 3.61 11.88 14.53
N ASP A 58 3.64 12.27 15.82
CA ASP A 58 2.81 13.34 16.39
C ASP A 58 1.33 13.13 16.05
N VAL A 59 0.78 11.95 16.39
CA VAL A 59 -0.60 11.54 16.10
C VAL A 59 -1.36 11.30 17.39
N GLY A 60 -2.41 12.08 17.60
CA GLY A 60 -3.38 11.91 18.68
C GLY A 60 -4.75 11.41 18.17
N ASP A 61 -5.74 11.52 19.02
CA ASP A 61 -7.09 11.09 18.73
C ASP A 61 -7.81 12.04 17.77
N TYR A 62 -8.53 11.46 16.84
CA TYR A 62 -9.37 12.15 15.88
C TYR A 62 -10.76 12.37 16.46
N SER A 63 -11.46 13.39 15.99
CA SER A 63 -12.79 13.74 16.47
C SER A 63 -13.84 13.73 15.37
N THR A 64 -15.11 13.68 15.77
CA THR A 64 -16.24 13.72 14.85
C THR A 64 -17.21 14.84 15.23
N GLU A 65 -17.75 15.54 14.24
CA GLU A 65 -18.76 16.57 14.40
C GLU A 65 -19.98 16.23 13.54
N SER A 66 -21.17 16.18 14.16
CA SER A 66 -22.42 15.95 13.44
C SER A 66 -22.75 17.13 12.52
N LEU A 67 -23.11 16.84 11.29
CA LEU A 67 -23.52 17.83 10.30
C LEU A 67 -25.04 17.93 10.12
N ASN A 68 -25.84 17.35 11.01
CA ASN A 68 -27.30 17.27 10.87
C ASN A 68 -27.97 18.65 10.71
N HIS A 69 -27.37 19.72 11.25
CA HIS A 69 -27.86 21.11 11.09
C HIS A 69 -27.67 21.68 9.67
N VAL A 70 -26.79 21.06 8.85
CA VAL A 70 -26.51 21.49 7.48
C VAL A 70 -26.87 20.41 6.46
N CYS A 71 -26.53 19.16 6.76
CA CYS A 71 -26.75 18.03 5.88
C CYS A 71 -26.99 16.75 6.72
N ASN A 72 -28.24 16.32 6.78
CA ASN A 72 -28.64 15.15 7.56
C ASN A 72 -27.97 13.87 7.00
N GLY A 73 -27.54 12.98 7.89
CA GLY A 73 -26.94 11.70 7.54
C GLY A 73 -25.42 11.75 7.29
N PHE A 74 -24.76 12.87 7.63
CA PHE A 74 -23.32 13.04 7.49
C PHE A 74 -22.65 13.56 8.77
N LYS A 75 -21.36 13.31 8.90
CA LYS A 75 -20.50 13.85 9.93
C LYS A 75 -19.13 14.23 9.38
N LEU A 76 -18.52 15.25 9.98
CA LEU A 76 -17.18 15.71 9.71
C LEU A 76 -16.21 14.91 10.59
N ILE A 77 -15.15 14.42 10.00
CA ILE A 77 -13.96 13.92 10.73
C ILE A 77 -12.96 15.07 10.80
N LYS A 78 -12.47 15.32 11.99
CA LYS A 78 -11.36 16.24 12.26
C LYS A 78 -10.16 15.43 12.73
N ASP A 79 -8.97 15.85 12.33
CA ASP A 79 -7.74 15.26 12.84
C ASP A 79 -7.48 15.65 14.31
N ASP A 80 -6.39 15.17 14.87
CA ASP A 80 -5.95 15.44 16.24
C ASP A 80 -5.59 16.92 16.52
N ARG A 81 -5.42 17.72 15.47
CA ARG A 81 -5.21 19.18 15.55
C ARG A 81 -6.52 19.97 15.44
N GLY A 82 -7.65 19.25 15.32
CA GLY A 82 -8.97 19.84 15.14
C GLY A 82 -9.27 20.33 13.71
N GLU A 83 -8.37 20.05 12.77
CA GLU A 83 -8.53 20.46 11.37
C GLU A 83 -9.47 19.50 10.62
N PRO A 84 -10.34 20.00 9.75
CA PRO A 84 -11.25 19.19 8.97
C PRO A 84 -10.49 18.25 8.02
N LEU A 85 -10.70 16.95 8.14
CA LEU A 85 -10.06 15.92 7.32
C LEU A 85 -10.96 15.45 6.17
N THR A 86 -12.19 15.06 6.48
CA THR A 86 -13.14 14.50 5.51
C THR A 86 -14.58 14.52 6.04
N ILE A 87 -15.56 14.34 5.12
CA ILE A 87 -16.96 14.10 5.48
C ILE A 87 -17.32 12.65 5.13
N VAL A 88 -17.92 11.96 6.08
CA VAL A 88 -18.35 10.58 5.95
C VAL A 88 -19.83 10.42 6.27
N SER A 89 -20.43 9.27 5.96
CA SER A 89 -21.76 8.93 6.40
C SER A 89 -21.84 8.95 7.95
N SER A 90 -22.99 9.33 8.51
CA SER A 90 -23.23 9.24 9.95
C SER A 90 -23.07 7.81 10.51
N THR A 91 -23.20 6.80 9.66
CA THR A 91 -23.02 5.37 10.02
C THR A 91 -21.56 4.90 9.98
N TYR A 92 -20.64 5.72 9.40
CA TYR A 92 -19.21 5.42 9.44
C TYR A 92 -18.73 5.41 10.89
N ASP A 93 -18.06 4.34 11.31
CA ASP A 93 -17.48 4.23 12.64
C ASP A 93 -15.99 4.57 12.58
N LEU A 94 -15.61 5.71 13.16
CA LEU A 94 -14.22 6.15 13.19
C LEU A 94 -13.43 5.26 14.15
N LEU A 95 -12.39 4.64 13.63
CA LEU A 95 -11.42 3.91 14.43
C LEU A 95 -10.26 4.85 14.74
N GLN A 96 -9.96 5.04 16.02
CA GLN A 96 -8.84 5.88 16.45
C GLN A 96 -7.50 5.26 16.00
N PRO A 97 -6.44 6.06 15.76
CA PRO A 97 -5.14 5.52 15.39
C PRO A 97 -4.64 4.44 16.35
N THR A 98 -4.74 4.66 17.66
CA THR A 98 -4.39 3.69 18.68
C THR A 98 -5.18 2.39 18.57
N GLU A 99 -6.51 2.47 18.37
CA GLU A 99 -7.38 1.30 18.19
C GLU A 99 -7.08 0.54 16.88
N ALA A 100 -6.80 1.29 15.79
CA ALA A 100 -6.56 0.73 14.47
C ALA A 100 -5.31 -0.14 14.42
N PHE A 101 -4.33 0.14 15.26
CA PHE A 101 -3.03 -0.52 15.25
C PHE A 101 -2.71 -1.30 16.53
N ALA A 102 -3.55 -1.23 17.58
CA ALA A 102 -3.30 -1.91 18.86
C ALA A 102 -2.99 -3.41 18.73
N PHE A 103 -3.53 -4.07 17.70
CA PHE A 103 -3.26 -5.48 17.44
C PHE A 103 -1.82 -5.75 16.97
N LEU A 104 -1.09 -4.73 16.47
CA LEU A 104 0.30 -4.91 16.03
C LEU A 104 1.22 -5.27 17.18
N ASP A 105 0.97 -4.75 18.39
CA ASP A 105 1.79 -5.09 19.56
C ASP A 105 1.67 -6.59 19.89
N ALA A 106 0.46 -7.15 19.85
CA ALA A 106 0.24 -8.58 20.04
C ALA A 106 0.85 -9.43 18.90
N LEU A 107 0.74 -8.94 17.64
CA LEU A 107 1.41 -9.60 16.51
C LEU A 107 2.93 -9.51 16.61
N LYS A 108 3.48 -8.43 17.13
CA LYS A 108 4.91 -8.26 17.35
C LYS A 108 5.43 -9.33 18.32
N GLU A 109 4.72 -9.57 19.43
CA GLU A 109 5.07 -10.61 20.40
C GLU A 109 5.00 -12.02 19.78
N GLU A 110 4.00 -12.30 18.94
CA GLU A 110 3.79 -13.63 18.35
C GLU A 110 4.73 -13.92 17.18
N LEU A 111 4.98 -12.93 16.31
CA LEU A 111 5.72 -13.10 15.07
C LEU A 111 7.19 -12.68 15.16
N GLY A 112 7.57 -11.93 16.19
CA GLY A 112 8.94 -11.48 16.39
C GLY A 112 9.37 -10.45 15.35
N PHE A 113 8.55 -9.44 15.05
CA PHE A 113 8.98 -8.32 14.20
C PHE A 113 9.31 -7.09 15.02
N GLU A 114 10.14 -6.21 14.47
CA GLU A 114 10.43 -4.89 15.02
C GLU A 114 9.81 -3.81 14.13
N TYR A 115 9.27 -2.74 14.77
CA TYR A 115 8.80 -1.58 14.02
C TYR A 115 9.95 -0.98 13.21
N ASP A 116 9.65 -0.48 12.02
CA ASP A 116 10.66 0.00 11.09
C ASP A 116 10.26 1.35 10.47
N THR A 117 9.14 1.40 9.78
CA THR A 117 8.67 2.64 9.15
C THR A 117 7.20 2.89 9.41
N ALA A 118 6.84 4.16 9.52
CA ALA A 118 5.45 4.59 9.61
C ALA A 118 5.25 5.94 8.92
N GLY A 119 4.00 6.29 8.60
CA GLY A 119 3.74 7.59 7.99
C GLY A 119 2.35 7.77 7.42
N PHE A 120 2.14 8.95 6.85
CA PHE A 120 0.88 9.36 6.26
C PHE A 120 0.91 9.36 4.75
N THR A 121 -0.24 9.02 4.17
CA THR A 121 -0.52 9.22 2.74
C THR A 121 -1.88 9.90 2.55
N HIS A 122 -2.22 10.28 1.32
CA HIS A 122 -3.52 10.87 0.97
C HIS A 122 -3.82 12.13 1.81
N GLN A 123 -2.81 12.97 2.02
CA GLN A 123 -2.96 14.21 2.80
C GLN A 123 -3.40 13.95 4.25
N GLY A 124 -2.80 12.98 4.93
CA GLY A 124 -3.11 12.61 6.30
C GLY A 124 -4.38 11.75 6.47
N ARG A 125 -5.06 11.40 5.37
CA ARG A 125 -6.27 10.58 5.45
C ARG A 125 -6.02 9.09 5.62
N GLN A 126 -4.81 8.66 5.32
CA GLN A 126 -4.38 7.28 5.53
C GLN A 126 -3.09 7.25 6.33
N LEU A 127 -3.00 6.29 7.22
CA LEU A 127 -1.84 6.02 8.06
C LEU A 127 -1.38 4.58 7.83
N TYR A 128 -0.08 4.37 7.77
CA TYR A 128 0.52 3.04 7.72
C TYR A 128 1.60 2.88 8.78
N ILE A 129 1.76 1.65 9.26
CA ILE A 129 2.86 1.22 10.14
C ILE A 129 3.39 -0.09 9.56
N SER A 130 4.70 -0.19 9.42
CA SER A 130 5.40 -1.37 8.93
C SER A 130 6.44 -1.83 9.96
N GLY A 131 6.57 -3.14 10.12
CA GLY A 131 7.61 -3.76 10.92
C GLY A 131 8.36 -4.82 10.12
N LYS A 132 9.65 -4.97 10.41
CA LYS A 132 10.56 -5.95 9.82
C LYS A 132 10.62 -7.18 10.70
N MET A 133 10.42 -8.36 10.10
CA MET A 133 10.58 -9.64 10.80
C MET A 133 12.06 -10.04 10.88
N ASP A 134 12.44 -10.71 11.95
CA ASP A 134 13.76 -11.37 12.06
C ASP A 134 13.78 -12.71 11.30
N MET A 135 13.26 -12.67 10.07
CA MET A 135 13.18 -13.80 9.14
C MET A 135 13.42 -13.28 7.73
N THR A 136 14.10 -14.11 6.94
CA THR A 136 14.34 -13.83 5.52
C THR A 136 13.96 -15.04 4.67
N ILE A 137 13.63 -14.79 3.40
CA ILE A 137 13.51 -15.84 2.39
C ILE A 137 14.76 -15.79 1.54
N GLU A 138 15.50 -16.89 1.51
CA GLU A 138 16.64 -17.05 0.61
C GLU A 138 16.14 -17.59 -0.73
N VAL A 139 16.38 -16.84 -1.79
CA VAL A 139 16.08 -17.27 -3.17
C VAL A 139 17.22 -18.16 -3.65
N PRO A 140 16.98 -19.40 -4.09
CA PRO A 140 18.03 -20.26 -4.62
C PRO A 140 18.82 -19.58 -5.76
N SER A 141 20.12 -19.70 -5.75
CA SER A 141 20.94 -19.24 -6.84
C SER A 141 20.87 -20.24 -7.99
N LYS A 142 20.76 -19.74 -9.23
CA LYS A 142 20.79 -20.55 -10.45
C LYS A 142 21.67 -19.84 -11.49
N GLY A 143 22.30 -20.65 -12.37
CA GLY A 143 23.18 -20.12 -13.41
C GLY A 143 24.42 -19.45 -12.85
N ASP A 144 24.78 -18.29 -13.40
CA ASP A 144 25.98 -17.52 -13.05
C ASP A 144 25.85 -16.74 -11.73
N ARG A 145 24.72 -16.82 -11.03
CA ARG A 145 24.55 -16.20 -9.73
C ARG A 145 25.49 -16.81 -8.71
N LYS A 146 26.41 -15.99 -8.18
CA LYS A 146 27.30 -16.39 -7.10
C LYS A 146 26.62 -16.43 -5.73
N LYS A 147 25.52 -15.71 -5.56
CA LYS A 147 24.70 -15.64 -4.34
C LYS A 147 23.23 -15.58 -4.71
N GLY A 148 22.39 -16.28 -3.97
CA GLY A 148 20.94 -16.10 -4.02
C GLY A 148 20.53 -14.72 -3.54
N ASP A 149 19.30 -14.31 -3.87
CA ASP A 149 18.69 -13.12 -3.31
C ASP A 149 18.27 -13.38 -1.86
N ILE A 150 18.26 -12.31 -1.08
CA ILE A 150 17.68 -12.31 0.27
C ILE A 150 16.48 -11.37 0.27
N LEU A 151 15.34 -11.89 0.71
CA LEU A 151 14.11 -11.13 0.84
C LEU A 151 13.79 -10.91 2.31
N GLU A 152 13.61 -9.66 2.69
CA GLU A 152 13.08 -9.30 4.00
C GLU A 152 11.57 -9.50 4.02
N ILE A 153 11.07 -10.01 5.14
CA ILE A 153 9.64 -10.16 5.38
C ILE A 153 9.20 -9.01 6.29
N ARG A 154 8.09 -8.38 5.92
CA ARG A 154 7.50 -7.25 6.65
C ARG A 154 6.05 -7.52 6.98
N VAL A 155 5.62 -7.04 8.14
CA VAL A 155 4.21 -6.92 8.51
C VAL A 155 3.83 -5.46 8.31
N THR A 156 2.86 -5.19 7.43
CA THR A 156 2.38 -3.83 7.17
C THR A 156 0.90 -3.72 7.50
N ALA A 157 0.56 -2.75 8.32
CA ALA A 157 -0.82 -2.38 8.61
C ALA A 157 -1.13 -0.99 8.02
N ARG A 158 -2.30 -0.85 7.40
CA ARG A 158 -2.77 0.43 6.85
C ARG A 158 -4.23 0.64 7.20
N THR A 159 -4.59 1.89 7.49
CA THR A 159 -5.98 2.30 7.74
C THR A 159 -6.29 3.63 7.07
N SER A 160 -7.56 3.98 6.93
CA SER A 160 -7.99 5.31 6.50
C SER A 160 -9.01 5.90 7.45
N PHE A 161 -9.03 7.21 7.52
CA PHE A 161 -10.00 7.97 8.33
C PHE A 161 -11.12 8.58 7.47
N ASP A 162 -11.05 8.40 6.15
CA ASP A 162 -12.03 8.91 5.17
C ASP A 162 -12.90 7.81 4.52
N GLY A 163 -12.73 6.56 4.97
CA GLY A 163 -13.43 5.40 4.41
C GLY A 163 -12.92 4.95 3.03
N SER A 164 -11.83 5.53 2.53
CA SER A 164 -11.24 5.16 1.22
C SER A 164 -10.54 3.80 1.26
N LEU A 165 -10.06 3.38 2.44
CA LEU A 165 -9.40 2.12 2.68
C LEU A 165 -9.96 1.45 3.93
N ALA A 166 -10.23 0.16 3.89
CA ALA A 166 -10.43 -0.64 5.09
C ALA A 166 -9.11 -0.79 5.86
N THR A 167 -9.15 -1.05 7.16
CA THR A 167 -7.93 -1.45 7.88
C THR A 167 -7.46 -2.79 7.32
N VAL A 168 -6.22 -2.82 6.80
CA VAL A 168 -5.60 -3.98 6.15
C VAL A 168 -4.30 -4.29 6.84
N ILE A 169 -4.10 -5.57 7.15
CA ILE A 169 -2.85 -6.12 7.67
C ILE A 169 -2.37 -7.15 6.67
N GLN A 170 -1.12 -7.08 6.26
CA GLN A 170 -0.58 -7.97 5.26
C GLN A 170 0.91 -8.25 5.48
N ILE A 171 1.37 -9.38 4.95
CA ILE A 171 2.78 -9.69 4.81
C ILE A 171 3.26 -9.10 3.49
N GLU A 172 4.37 -8.41 3.54
CA GLU A 172 5.09 -7.87 2.39
C GLU A 172 6.49 -8.45 2.35
N ILE A 173 7.05 -8.55 1.17
CA ILE A 173 8.45 -8.92 0.99
C ILE A 173 9.19 -7.79 0.29
N LEU A 174 10.39 -7.52 0.78
CA LEU A 174 11.28 -6.50 0.24
C LEU A 174 12.58 -7.18 -0.19
N ARG A 175 13.03 -6.92 -1.42
CA ARG A 175 14.31 -7.39 -1.90
C ARG A 175 15.42 -6.48 -1.41
N VAL A 176 16.35 -7.02 -0.63
CA VAL A 176 17.42 -6.24 0.05
C VAL A 176 18.37 -5.55 -0.94
N TRP A 177 18.62 -6.14 -2.10
CA TRP A 177 19.64 -5.66 -3.04
C TRP A 177 19.27 -4.41 -3.87
N CYS A 178 18.02 -4.05 -3.97
CA CYS A 178 17.62 -3.01 -4.93
C CYS A 178 16.52 -2.06 -4.46
N ASP A 179 16.20 -2.01 -3.16
CA ASP A 179 15.08 -1.21 -2.62
C ASP A 179 13.78 -1.37 -3.43
N ASN A 180 13.66 -2.49 -4.16
CA ASN A 180 12.43 -2.84 -4.84
C ASN A 180 11.41 -3.21 -3.77
N GLY A 181 10.64 -2.21 -3.35
CA GLY A 181 9.48 -2.45 -2.49
C GLY A 181 8.53 -3.39 -3.19
N MET A 182 8.59 -4.67 -2.85
CA MET A 182 7.62 -5.65 -3.32
C MET A 182 6.47 -5.68 -2.35
N ALA A 183 5.43 -4.92 -2.67
CA ALA A 183 4.14 -5.14 -2.04
C ALA A 183 3.67 -6.57 -2.34
N SER A 184 2.93 -7.14 -1.40
CA SER A 184 2.23 -8.41 -1.53
C SER A 184 1.62 -8.59 -2.92
N TRP A 185 2.04 -9.61 -3.65
CA TRP A 185 1.51 -9.93 -4.99
C TRP A 185 0.22 -10.73 -4.98
N ASP A 186 -0.28 -11.10 -3.80
CA ASP A 186 -1.55 -11.83 -3.71
C ASP A 186 -2.40 -11.36 -2.54
N LYS A 187 -3.71 -11.48 -2.72
CA LYS A 187 -4.68 -11.33 -1.63
C LYS A 187 -4.48 -12.37 -0.52
N GLY A 188 -3.82 -13.48 -0.82
CA GLY A 188 -3.46 -14.54 0.12
C GLY A 188 -2.44 -14.09 1.19
N ASN A 189 -1.67 -13.04 0.95
CA ASN A 189 -0.70 -12.50 1.90
C ASN A 189 -1.34 -11.55 2.93
N ARG A 190 -2.65 -11.36 2.84
CA ARG A 190 -3.41 -10.54 3.75
C ARG A 190 -3.78 -11.32 4.98
N ILE A 191 -3.31 -10.86 6.15
CA ILE A 191 -3.68 -11.41 7.45
C ILE A 191 -5.13 -11.04 7.77
N ALA A 192 -5.47 -9.75 7.61
CA ALA A 192 -6.81 -9.27 7.89
C ALA A 192 -7.22 -8.10 7.01
N LYS A 193 -8.54 -7.95 6.83
CA LYS A 193 -9.18 -6.78 6.22
C LYS A 193 -10.45 -6.45 6.96
N VAL A 194 -10.47 -5.32 7.66
CA VAL A 194 -11.57 -4.88 8.51
C VAL A 194 -12.18 -3.59 7.96
N LYS A 195 -13.44 -3.64 7.58
CA LYS A 195 -14.19 -2.46 7.12
C LYS A 195 -14.60 -1.59 8.31
N HIS A 196 -14.63 -0.28 8.13
CA HIS A 196 -15.05 0.71 9.13
C HIS A 196 -16.57 0.69 9.35
N THR A 197 -17.04 -0.33 10.08
CA THR A 197 -18.44 -0.56 10.44
C THR A 197 -18.56 -0.78 11.94
N ARG A 198 -19.78 -0.71 12.50
CA ARG A 198 -20.02 -0.88 13.95
C ARG A 198 -19.40 -2.14 14.56
N ASN A 199 -19.18 -3.18 13.77
CA ASN A 199 -18.59 -4.44 14.22
C ASN A 199 -17.07 -4.52 14.05
N GLN A 200 -16.41 -3.44 13.62
CA GLN A 200 -14.99 -3.46 13.27
C GLN A 200 -14.08 -3.91 14.42
N ARG A 201 -14.36 -3.48 15.66
CA ARG A 201 -13.54 -3.84 16.83
C ARG A 201 -13.63 -5.34 17.13
N ALA A 202 -14.82 -5.94 17.02
CA ALA A 202 -15.00 -7.39 17.19
C ALA A 202 -14.29 -8.19 16.08
N ILE A 203 -14.39 -7.72 14.83
CA ILE A 203 -13.69 -8.35 13.69
C ILE A 203 -12.17 -8.24 13.85
N MET A 204 -11.68 -7.09 14.36
CA MET A 204 -10.25 -6.91 14.62
C MET A 204 -9.72 -7.90 15.67
N ALA A 205 -10.47 -8.11 16.76
CA ALA A 205 -10.11 -9.11 17.78
C ALA A 205 -10.04 -10.53 17.20
N THR A 206 -11.01 -10.91 16.34
CA THR A 206 -11.01 -12.21 15.66
C THR A 206 -9.86 -12.33 14.65
N ALA A 207 -9.48 -11.23 14.00
CA ALA A 207 -8.36 -11.22 13.06
C ALA A 207 -7.02 -11.56 13.74
N LEU A 208 -6.85 -11.17 14.99
CA LEU A 208 -5.69 -11.54 15.79
C LEU A 208 -5.61 -13.07 16.03
N GLU A 209 -6.77 -13.71 16.30
CA GLU A 209 -6.82 -15.18 16.43
C GLU A 209 -6.43 -15.91 15.13
N GLN A 210 -6.60 -15.26 13.97
CA GLN A 210 -6.20 -15.80 12.68
C GLN A 210 -4.71 -15.60 12.34
N ALA A 211 -3.97 -14.86 13.15
CA ALA A 211 -2.53 -14.64 12.97
C ALA A 211 -1.69 -15.93 12.99
N THR A 212 -2.22 -17.01 13.54
CA THR A 212 -1.61 -18.36 13.46
C THR A 212 -1.37 -18.82 12.01
N GLY A 213 -2.10 -18.27 11.02
CA GLY A 213 -1.92 -18.53 9.60
C GLY A 213 -0.70 -17.83 8.96
N VAL A 214 -0.08 -16.87 9.63
CA VAL A 214 1.02 -16.08 9.06
C VAL A 214 2.22 -16.93 8.66
N ARG A 215 2.58 -17.92 9.47
CA ARG A 215 3.67 -18.86 9.13
C ARG A 215 3.39 -19.62 7.85
N GLN A 216 2.12 -20.00 7.60
CA GLN A 216 1.72 -20.65 6.35
C GLN A 216 1.79 -19.69 5.16
N ILE A 217 1.42 -18.42 5.35
CA ILE A 217 1.57 -17.38 4.32
C ILE A 217 3.05 -17.24 3.94
N ILE A 218 3.95 -17.14 4.91
CA ILE A 218 5.39 -17.04 4.67
C ILE A 218 5.94 -18.29 3.97
N HIS A 219 5.50 -19.46 4.39
CA HIS A 219 5.89 -20.72 3.76
C HIS A 219 5.45 -20.78 2.29
N ASN A 220 4.20 -20.39 1.99
CA ASN A 220 3.69 -20.35 0.61
C ASN A 220 4.47 -19.33 -0.24
N LEU A 221 4.78 -18.15 0.31
CA LEU A 221 5.61 -17.15 -0.36
C LEU A 221 7.01 -17.68 -0.68
N SER A 222 7.62 -18.38 0.27
CA SER A 222 8.94 -19.00 0.07
C SER A 222 8.91 -20.06 -1.02
N ALA A 223 7.86 -20.88 -1.06
CA ALA A 223 7.67 -21.87 -2.11
C ALA A 223 7.49 -21.21 -3.49
N ASP A 224 6.62 -20.21 -3.59
CA ASP A 224 6.39 -19.45 -4.83
C ASP A 224 7.68 -18.81 -5.38
N VAL A 225 8.47 -18.18 -4.49
CA VAL A 225 9.75 -17.57 -4.88
C VAL A 225 10.74 -18.63 -5.36
N THR A 226 10.78 -19.77 -4.68
CA THR A 226 11.64 -20.91 -5.07
C THR A 226 11.25 -21.42 -6.44
N ASP A 227 9.97 -21.66 -6.70
CA ASP A 227 9.48 -22.13 -8.00
C ASP A 227 9.82 -21.14 -9.12
N LEU A 228 9.62 -19.84 -8.89
CA LEU A 228 10.00 -18.80 -9.85
C LEU A 228 11.50 -18.79 -10.11
N SER A 229 12.34 -19.01 -9.10
CA SER A 229 13.80 -18.97 -9.22
C SER A 229 14.38 -20.16 -9.98
N LEU A 230 13.68 -21.29 -9.98
CA LEU A 230 14.10 -22.53 -10.63
C LEU A 230 13.59 -22.65 -12.08
N ARG A 231 12.53 -21.93 -12.44
CA ARG A 231 11.92 -21.97 -13.78
C ARG A 231 12.69 -21.08 -14.74
N GLU A 232 13.37 -21.67 -15.72
CA GLU A 232 14.02 -20.95 -16.80
C GLU A 232 13.01 -20.27 -17.73
N VAL A 233 13.41 -19.13 -18.29
CA VAL A 233 12.60 -18.33 -19.21
C VAL A 233 13.40 -18.00 -20.44
N THR A 234 12.86 -18.38 -21.59
CA THR A 234 13.42 -18.00 -22.88
C THR A 234 13.11 -16.53 -23.22
N PRO A 235 13.92 -15.89 -24.09
CA PRO A 235 13.61 -14.53 -24.56
C PRO A 235 12.21 -14.39 -25.18
N SER A 236 11.73 -15.42 -25.87
CA SER A 236 10.40 -15.41 -26.48
C SER A 236 9.28 -15.48 -25.43
N GLU A 237 9.45 -16.27 -24.37
CA GLU A 237 8.51 -16.32 -23.24
C GLU A 237 8.50 -14.97 -22.50
N PHE A 238 9.67 -14.35 -22.29
CA PHE A 238 9.73 -13.01 -21.71
C PHE A 238 8.97 -11.97 -22.55
N ASP A 239 9.22 -11.94 -23.87
CA ASP A 239 8.55 -11.01 -24.77
C ASP A 239 7.02 -11.21 -24.73
N LEU A 240 6.53 -12.45 -24.68
CA LEU A 240 5.11 -12.76 -24.56
C LEU A 240 4.52 -12.29 -23.21
N ILE A 241 5.21 -12.52 -22.09
CA ILE A 241 4.79 -12.01 -20.78
C ILE A 241 4.73 -10.48 -20.82
N ASN A 242 5.72 -9.84 -21.42
CA ASN A 242 5.80 -8.39 -21.54
C ASN A 242 4.61 -7.82 -22.34
N GLU A 243 4.18 -8.48 -23.40
CA GLU A 243 2.99 -8.12 -24.18
C GLU A 243 1.68 -8.28 -23.39
N ILE A 244 1.55 -9.35 -22.61
CA ILE A 244 0.38 -9.58 -21.75
C ILE A 244 0.27 -8.53 -20.66
N VAL A 245 1.41 -8.16 -20.05
CA VAL A 245 1.44 -7.15 -18.98
C VAL A 245 1.21 -5.75 -19.53
N PHE A 246 1.85 -5.37 -20.63
CA PHE A 246 1.69 -4.05 -21.23
C PHE A 246 0.92 -4.15 -22.55
N LYS A 247 -0.42 -4.11 -22.45
CA LYS A 247 -1.32 -4.20 -23.61
C LYS A 247 -1.36 -2.89 -24.41
N GLY A 248 -1.38 -3.01 -25.74
CA GLY A 248 -1.54 -1.90 -26.68
C GLY A 248 -0.25 -1.55 -27.42
N GLU A 249 -0.31 -0.52 -28.30
CA GLU A 249 0.75 -0.13 -29.25
C GLU A 249 1.16 1.35 -29.07
N SER A 250 0.79 1.97 -27.95
CA SER A 250 1.16 3.37 -27.72
C SER A 250 2.66 3.49 -27.41
N LYS A 251 3.24 4.66 -27.73
CA LYS A 251 4.65 4.96 -27.42
C LYS A 251 4.97 4.76 -25.93
N GLN A 252 4.02 5.00 -25.03
CA GLN A 252 4.20 4.77 -23.60
C GLN A 252 4.32 3.28 -23.26
N VAL A 253 3.54 2.44 -23.96
CA VAL A 253 3.60 0.98 -23.79
C VAL A 253 4.93 0.45 -24.34
N GLU A 254 5.37 0.92 -25.49
CA GLU A 254 6.68 0.55 -26.07
C GLU A 254 7.82 0.92 -25.13
N THR A 255 7.85 2.16 -24.63
CA THR A 255 8.86 2.60 -23.63
C THR A 255 8.84 1.74 -22.37
N ALA A 256 7.63 1.34 -21.86
CA ALA A 256 7.53 0.48 -20.69
C ALA A 256 8.06 -0.93 -20.96
N ARG A 257 7.79 -1.49 -22.14
CA ARG A 257 8.31 -2.80 -22.57
C ARG A 257 9.84 -2.80 -22.70
N GLU A 258 10.39 -1.76 -23.32
CA GLU A 258 11.84 -1.59 -23.48
C GLU A 258 12.54 -1.42 -22.12
N ALA A 259 12.00 -0.57 -21.24
CA ALA A 259 12.55 -0.38 -19.91
C ALA A 259 12.52 -1.68 -19.10
N THR A 260 11.42 -2.44 -19.14
CA THR A 260 11.32 -3.73 -18.44
C THR A 260 12.30 -4.75 -19.03
N LYS A 261 12.50 -4.76 -20.35
CA LYS A 261 13.49 -5.63 -21.01
C LYS A 261 14.91 -5.31 -20.57
N ALA A 262 15.23 -4.02 -20.41
CA ALA A 262 16.52 -3.59 -19.87
C ALA A 262 16.73 -4.03 -18.41
N GLN A 263 15.68 -4.10 -17.62
CA GLN A 263 15.75 -4.57 -16.22
C GLN A 263 15.88 -6.10 -16.13
N PHE A 264 15.39 -6.86 -17.11
CA PHE A 264 15.41 -8.32 -17.10
C PHE A 264 16.84 -8.91 -17.03
N SER A 265 17.80 -8.23 -17.62
CA SER A 265 19.23 -8.62 -17.60
C SER A 265 20.12 -7.58 -16.91
N ASN A 266 19.58 -6.86 -15.92
CA ASN A 266 20.33 -5.84 -15.19
C ASN A 266 21.10 -6.47 -14.00
N GLU A 267 22.33 -6.88 -14.25
CA GLU A 267 23.20 -7.52 -13.24
C GLU A 267 23.43 -6.65 -11.98
N ARG A 268 23.34 -5.32 -12.10
CA ARG A 268 23.47 -4.42 -10.95
C ARG A 268 22.33 -4.61 -9.95
N LEU A 269 21.18 -5.04 -10.43
CA LEU A 269 20.01 -5.37 -9.63
C LEU A 269 19.90 -6.88 -9.38
N GLY A 270 20.95 -7.66 -9.69
CA GLY A 270 20.99 -9.11 -9.51
C GLY A 270 20.04 -9.88 -10.42
N ALA A 271 19.65 -9.30 -11.56
CA ALA A 271 18.84 -9.95 -12.59
C ALA A 271 19.76 -10.40 -13.72
N PHE A 272 19.74 -11.69 -14.04
CA PHE A 272 20.61 -12.31 -15.06
C PHE A 272 19.86 -12.69 -16.34
N GLY A 273 18.55 -12.46 -16.38
CA GLY A 273 17.72 -12.72 -17.55
C GLY A 273 17.47 -14.20 -17.82
N GLU A 274 17.48 -15.03 -16.80
CA GLU A 274 17.45 -16.49 -16.93
C GLU A 274 16.18 -17.14 -16.38
N THR A 275 15.56 -16.55 -15.35
CA THR A 275 14.50 -17.22 -14.59
C THR A 275 13.20 -16.42 -14.53
N ALA A 276 12.09 -17.08 -14.17
CA ALA A 276 10.82 -16.41 -13.90
C ALA A 276 10.92 -15.43 -12.73
N TRP A 277 11.84 -15.64 -11.78
CA TRP A 277 12.18 -14.69 -10.74
C TRP A 277 12.81 -13.41 -11.32
N ASP A 278 13.69 -13.51 -12.31
CA ASP A 278 14.26 -12.35 -12.99
C ASP A 278 13.19 -11.60 -13.79
N VAL A 279 12.24 -12.30 -14.41
CA VAL A 279 11.08 -11.69 -15.06
C VAL A 279 10.29 -10.87 -14.04
N PHE A 280 9.89 -11.48 -12.92
CA PHE A 280 9.12 -10.78 -11.88
C PHE A 280 9.87 -9.54 -11.37
N ASN A 281 11.17 -9.67 -11.12
CA ASN A 281 12.00 -8.55 -10.67
C ASN A 281 12.15 -7.45 -11.73
N ALA A 282 12.21 -7.78 -13.02
CA ALA A 282 12.28 -6.78 -14.08
C ALA A 282 11.05 -5.86 -14.09
N PHE A 283 9.85 -6.42 -13.91
CA PHE A 283 8.63 -5.64 -13.85
C PHE A 283 8.52 -4.81 -12.57
N THR A 284 8.90 -5.37 -11.42
CA THR A 284 8.89 -4.63 -10.16
C THR A 284 9.95 -3.53 -10.14
N ALA A 285 11.13 -3.77 -10.72
CA ALA A 285 12.17 -2.76 -10.92
C ALA A 285 11.67 -1.62 -11.82
N TYR A 286 11.03 -1.93 -12.95
CA TYR A 286 10.39 -0.93 -13.79
C TYR A 286 9.38 -0.08 -13.00
N GLN A 287 8.51 -0.73 -12.23
CA GLN A 287 7.51 0.00 -11.43
C GLN A 287 8.16 0.92 -10.39
N THR A 288 9.26 0.47 -9.79
CA THR A 288 9.95 1.19 -8.71
C THR A 288 10.86 2.29 -9.24
N HIS A 289 11.59 2.06 -10.31
CA HIS A 289 12.68 2.95 -10.75
C HIS A 289 12.36 3.72 -12.04
N ASP A 290 11.73 3.08 -13.02
CA ASP A 290 11.59 3.64 -14.38
C ASP A 290 10.23 4.27 -14.63
N ARG A 291 9.18 3.80 -13.94
CA ARG A 291 7.85 4.33 -14.12
C ARG A 291 7.80 5.80 -13.69
N ILE A 292 7.48 6.67 -14.65
CA ILE A 292 7.36 8.10 -14.40
C ILE A 292 6.08 8.36 -13.58
N THR A 293 6.25 8.84 -12.36
CA THR A 293 5.18 9.39 -11.54
C THR A 293 5.17 10.91 -11.67
N ARG A 294 3.99 11.49 -11.85
CA ARG A 294 3.83 12.95 -11.95
C ARG A 294 3.39 13.52 -10.62
N GLU A 295 3.94 14.66 -10.30
CA GLU A 295 3.45 15.49 -9.22
C GLU A 295 2.09 16.08 -9.59
N THR A 296 1.23 16.25 -8.59
CA THR A 296 -0.05 16.95 -8.72
C THR A 296 -0.07 18.15 -7.78
N LYS A 297 -1.08 19.02 -7.86
CA LYS A 297 -1.27 20.12 -6.91
C LYS A 297 -1.48 19.66 -5.45
N GLN A 298 -1.80 18.38 -5.26
CA GLN A 298 -2.24 17.82 -3.98
C GLN A 298 -1.29 16.74 -3.44
N THR A 299 -0.43 16.16 -4.29
CA THR A 299 0.45 15.05 -3.93
C THR A 299 1.82 15.22 -4.54
N SER A 300 2.86 14.97 -3.76
CA SER A 300 4.25 14.96 -4.22
C SER A 300 4.52 13.78 -5.17
N ARG A 301 5.66 13.85 -5.88
CA ARG A 301 6.11 12.73 -6.72
C ARG A 301 6.39 11.49 -5.86
N GLU A 302 7.00 11.67 -4.70
CA GLU A 302 7.35 10.61 -3.74
C GLU A 302 6.08 9.94 -3.23
N GLU A 303 5.06 10.70 -2.82
CA GLU A 303 3.78 10.15 -2.41
C GLU A 303 3.12 9.33 -3.52
N ASN A 304 3.09 9.86 -4.75
CA ASN A 304 2.49 9.15 -5.88
C ASN A 304 3.26 7.88 -6.22
N ARG A 305 4.58 7.89 -6.05
CA ARG A 305 5.42 6.69 -6.20
C ARG A 305 5.10 5.66 -5.12
N PHE A 306 5.11 6.05 -3.85
CA PHE A 306 4.73 5.20 -2.73
C PHE A 306 3.34 4.56 -2.93
N ARG A 307 2.34 5.36 -3.27
CA ARG A 307 0.98 4.88 -3.55
C ARG A 307 0.92 3.91 -4.72
N SER A 308 1.69 4.16 -5.77
CA SER A 308 1.74 3.26 -6.93
C SER A 308 2.35 1.89 -6.59
N LEU A 309 3.17 1.81 -5.57
CA LEU A 309 3.74 0.56 -5.05
C LEU A 309 2.78 -0.10 -4.05
N ALA A 310 2.33 0.65 -3.05
CA ALA A 310 1.54 0.13 -1.93
C ALA A 310 0.11 -0.30 -2.32
N ASP A 311 -0.52 0.37 -3.30
CA ASP A 311 -1.91 0.12 -3.72
C ASP A 311 -2.01 -0.64 -5.06
N SER A 312 -0.89 -1.10 -5.58
CA SER A 312 -0.82 -1.64 -6.93
C SER A 312 -1.29 -3.09 -7.02
N ALA A 313 -2.14 -3.36 -8.00
CA ALA A 313 -2.40 -4.71 -8.47
C ALA A 313 -1.37 -5.18 -9.52
N PHE A 314 -0.32 -4.39 -9.75
CA PHE A 314 0.65 -4.67 -10.82
C PHE A 314 1.47 -5.93 -10.54
N PRO A 315 2.03 -6.18 -9.34
CA PRO A 315 2.71 -7.43 -9.05
C PRO A 315 1.84 -8.67 -9.28
N THR A 316 0.56 -8.62 -8.84
CA THR A 316 -0.40 -9.72 -9.11
C THR A 316 -0.63 -9.92 -10.61
N LYS A 317 -0.74 -8.83 -11.39
CA LYS A 317 -0.87 -8.90 -12.83
C LYS A 317 0.34 -9.58 -13.48
N VAL A 318 1.53 -9.22 -13.05
CA VAL A 318 2.79 -9.81 -13.52
C VAL A 318 2.83 -11.31 -13.17
N ARG A 319 2.53 -11.67 -11.92
CA ARG A 319 2.52 -13.07 -11.48
C ARG A 319 1.55 -13.91 -12.31
N ASN A 320 0.34 -13.39 -12.58
CA ASN A 320 -0.65 -14.08 -13.42
C ASN A 320 -0.16 -14.25 -14.87
N ALA A 321 0.50 -13.25 -15.47
CA ALA A 321 1.05 -13.37 -16.80
C ALA A 321 2.18 -14.40 -16.86
N ILE A 322 3.03 -14.46 -15.84
CA ILE A 322 4.06 -15.50 -15.70
C ILE A 322 3.41 -16.87 -15.62
N THR A 323 2.40 -17.05 -14.77
CA THR A 323 1.67 -18.31 -14.63
C THR A 323 1.01 -18.73 -15.96
N GLU A 324 0.38 -17.79 -16.67
CA GLU A 324 -0.27 -18.04 -17.95
C GLU A 324 0.69 -18.56 -19.02
N VAL A 325 1.88 -17.94 -19.13
CA VAL A 325 2.85 -18.27 -20.18
C VAL A 325 3.68 -19.50 -19.82
N LEU A 326 4.09 -19.62 -18.56
CA LEU A 326 5.02 -20.66 -18.12
C LEU A 326 4.34 -21.91 -17.54
N ALA A 327 3.01 -21.88 -17.36
CA ALA A 327 2.19 -22.93 -16.77
C ALA A 327 2.65 -23.38 -15.36
N ILE A 328 2.98 -22.39 -14.49
CA ILE A 328 3.43 -22.60 -13.11
C ILE A 328 2.55 -21.84 -12.09
#